data_a1694cc62387b328465b7cacb6d1e92e
#
_entry.id   a1694cc62387b328465b7cacb6d1e92e
#
_cell.length_a   1.000
_cell.length_b   1.000
_cell.length_c   1.000
_cell.angle_alpha   90.00
_cell.angle_beta   90.00
_cell.angle_gamma   90.00
#
_symmetry.space_group_name_H-M   'P 1'
#
loop_
_entity.id
_entity.type
_entity.pdbx_description
1 polymer ?
#
loop_
_entity_poly.entity_id
_entity_poly.type
_entity_poly.pdbx_seq_one_letter_code
_entity_poly.pdbx_strand_id
1 'polypeptide(L)'
;VIAVTSGKGGVGKSSVSVNLAIQFARMGKSVVILDADFGLANVEVMFGVIPKYNLSDLLYNGRELKEIICEGPEGIQFISGGSGIANLANFDKEQVKRLINKMTELEKIADIVIIDTGAGINPSVMEFLISSPETILVTTPEPTSVTDSYALLKALSMTEGFQGKNTTVKMIANRVSDAGEGKNLYEKLSM
;
A
#
# COMPACT_ATOMS: atom_id res chain seq x y z
N VAL A 1 -2.14 -5.54 -9.66
CA VAL A 1 -1.59 -5.06 -8.37
C VAL A 1 -1.66 -3.54 -8.34
N ILE A 2 -2.13 -2.97 -7.24
CA ILE A 2 -2.25 -1.52 -7.01
C ILE A 2 -1.52 -1.20 -5.70
N ALA A 3 -0.48 -0.39 -5.74
CA ALA A 3 0.15 0.13 -4.54
C ALA A 3 -0.52 1.44 -4.11
N VAL A 4 -0.92 1.56 -2.85
CA VAL A 4 -1.45 2.79 -2.26
C VAL A 4 -0.38 3.37 -1.33
N THR A 5 0.01 4.60 -1.58
CA THR A 5 1.13 5.25 -0.89
C THR A 5 0.82 6.70 -0.52
N SER A 6 1.66 7.29 0.31
CA SER A 6 1.60 8.70 0.68
C SER A 6 2.96 9.22 1.13
N GLY A 7 3.25 10.47 0.88
CA GLY A 7 4.46 11.11 1.42
C GLY A 7 4.44 11.27 2.94
N LYS A 8 3.25 11.49 3.53
CA LYS A 8 3.05 11.77 4.96
C LYS A 8 2.10 10.75 5.60
N GLY A 9 2.34 10.41 6.86
CA GLY A 9 1.42 9.62 7.67
C GLY A 9 0.11 10.35 7.98
N GLY A 10 -0.97 9.61 8.21
CA GLY A 10 -2.25 10.16 8.64
C GLY A 10 -3.08 10.87 7.56
N VAL A 11 -2.70 10.82 6.29
CA VAL A 11 -3.46 11.44 5.18
C VAL A 11 -4.69 10.62 4.72
N GLY A 12 -4.90 9.43 5.28
CA GLY A 12 -6.04 8.56 4.98
C GLY A 12 -5.72 7.44 3.97
N LYS A 13 -4.45 7.09 3.78
CA LYS A 13 -3.99 6.04 2.88
C LYS A 13 -4.71 4.70 3.12
N SER A 14 -4.64 4.14 4.33
CA SER A 14 -5.29 2.86 4.68
C SER A 14 -6.81 2.92 4.56
N SER A 15 -7.43 4.07 4.86
CA SER A 15 -8.86 4.28 4.61
C SER A 15 -9.21 4.19 3.13
N VAL A 16 -8.36 4.76 2.26
CA VAL A 16 -8.52 4.63 0.80
C VAL A 16 -8.35 3.18 0.37
N SER A 17 -7.31 2.49 0.83
CA SER A 17 -7.03 1.08 0.51
C SER A 17 -8.21 0.18 0.85
N VAL A 18 -8.73 0.30 2.08
CA VAL A 18 -9.85 -0.51 2.57
C VAL A 18 -11.14 -0.21 1.80
N ASN A 19 -11.48 1.07 1.60
CA ASN A 19 -12.71 1.43 0.90
C ASN A 19 -12.65 1.05 -0.59
N LEU A 20 -11.48 1.15 -1.22
CA LEU A 20 -11.28 0.71 -2.59
C LEU A 20 -11.48 -0.80 -2.72
N ALA A 21 -10.93 -1.59 -1.78
CA ALA A 21 -11.13 -3.03 -1.72
C ALA A 21 -12.61 -3.40 -1.57
N ILE A 22 -13.34 -2.72 -0.68
CA ILE A 22 -14.78 -2.91 -0.49
C ILE A 22 -15.55 -2.65 -1.80
N GLN A 23 -15.22 -1.57 -2.52
CA GLN A 23 -15.90 -1.27 -3.77
C GLN A 23 -15.61 -2.32 -4.85
N PHE A 24 -14.38 -2.79 -4.97
CA PHE A 24 -14.06 -3.87 -5.90
C PHE A 24 -14.75 -5.19 -5.54
N ALA A 25 -14.82 -5.55 -4.25
CA ALA A 25 -15.54 -6.73 -3.81
C ALA A 25 -17.05 -6.62 -4.14
N ARG A 26 -17.66 -5.46 -3.94
CA ARG A 26 -19.06 -5.20 -4.34
C ARG A 26 -19.29 -5.25 -5.85
N MET A 27 -18.24 -5.02 -6.63
CA MET A 27 -18.27 -5.21 -8.09
C MET A 27 -18.03 -6.69 -8.51
N GLY A 28 -18.00 -7.62 -7.56
CA GLY A 28 -17.82 -9.05 -7.80
C GLY A 28 -16.37 -9.47 -8.04
N LYS A 29 -15.38 -8.66 -7.64
CA LYS A 29 -13.96 -9.01 -7.75
C LYS A 29 -13.46 -9.70 -6.49
N SER A 30 -12.62 -10.71 -6.64
CA SER A 30 -11.82 -11.24 -5.55
C SER A 30 -10.67 -10.29 -5.23
N VAL A 31 -10.58 -9.85 -3.97
CA VAL A 31 -9.64 -8.80 -3.55
C VAL A 31 -8.81 -9.28 -2.37
N VAL A 32 -7.49 -9.06 -2.45
CA VAL A 32 -6.57 -9.22 -1.32
C VAL A 32 -5.92 -7.87 -0.99
N ILE A 33 -5.92 -7.50 0.29
CA ILE A 33 -5.13 -6.37 0.80
C ILE A 33 -3.87 -6.92 1.48
N LEU A 34 -2.71 -6.43 1.08
CA LEU A 34 -1.47 -6.59 1.81
C LEU A 34 -1.21 -5.33 2.63
N ASP A 35 -1.26 -5.45 3.96
CA ASP A 35 -0.82 -4.37 4.85
C ASP A 35 0.71 -4.39 4.92
N ALA A 36 1.34 -3.48 4.19
CA ALA A 36 2.78 -3.31 4.10
C ALA A 36 3.29 -2.11 4.94
N ASP A 37 2.48 -1.60 5.88
CA ASP A 37 2.91 -0.67 6.92
C ASP A 37 3.47 -1.47 8.11
N PHE A 38 4.70 -1.97 7.92
CA PHE A 38 5.32 -2.92 8.83
C PHE A 38 5.51 -2.35 10.24
N GLY A 39 4.99 -3.06 11.23
CA GLY A 39 5.03 -2.67 12.62
C GLY A 39 3.89 -1.77 13.11
N LEU A 40 3.12 -1.17 12.20
CA LEU A 40 1.95 -0.33 12.48
C LEU A 40 0.75 -0.77 11.64
N ALA A 41 0.49 -2.08 11.57
CA ALA A 41 -0.60 -2.63 10.76
C ALA A 41 -1.96 -2.01 11.14
N ASN A 42 -2.65 -1.44 10.17
CA ASN A 42 -3.89 -0.70 10.37
C ASN A 42 -5.11 -1.41 9.76
N VAL A 43 -4.92 -2.25 8.74
CA VAL A 43 -6.02 -2.93 8.05
C VAL A 43 -6.77 -3.87 8.99
N GLU A 44 -6.06 -4.66 9.81
CA GLU A 44 -6.65 -5.55 10.81
C GLU A 44 -7.53 -4.78 11.82
N VAL A 45 -7.06 -3.60 12.25
CA VAL A 45 -7.81 -2.73 13.17
C VAL A 45 -9.07 -2.18 12.51
N MET A 46 -8.98 -1.76 11.26
CA MET A 46 -10.12 -1.23 10.51
C MET A 46 -11.18 -2.30 10.23
N PHE A 47 -10.77 -3.55 10.06
CA PHE A 47 -11.69 -4.67 9.88
C PHE A 47 -12.22 -5.25 11.19
N GLY A 48 -11.62 -4.92 12.32
CA GLY A 48 -11.95 -5.49 13.62
C GLY A 48 -11.61 -6.97 13.72
N VAL A 49 -10.60 -7.44 12.97
CA VAL A 49 -10.16 -8.83 12.90
C VAL A 49 -8.79 -8.95 13.53
N ILE A 50 -8.58 -9.97 14.34
CA ILE A 50 -7.27 -10.30 14.91
C ILE A 50 -6.68 -11.48 14.12
N PRO A 51 -5.66 -11.25 13.28
CA PRO A 51 -5.00 -12.31 12.51
C PRO A 51 -4.31 -13.31 13.44
N LYS A 52 -4.44 -14.59 13.12
CA LYS A 52 -3.70 -15.65 13.82
C LYS A 52 -2.22 -15.64 13.46
N TYR A 53 -1.92 -15.35 12.22
CA TYR A 53 -0.59 -15.27 11.63
C TYR A 53 -0.47 -14.01 10.78
N ASN A 54 0.75 -13.57 10.56
CA ASN A 54 1.07 -12.36 9.81
C ASN A 54 2.30 -12.57 8.91
N LEU A 55 2.79 -11.51 8.27
CA LEU A 55 3.97 -11.58 7.40
C LEU A 55 5.24 -12.08 8.09
N SER A 56 5.41 -11.86 9.40
CA SER A 56 6.55 -12.41 10.15
C SER A 56 6.53 -13.94 10.17
N ASP A 57 5.34 -14.52 10.29
CA ASP A 57 5.18 -15.98 10.28
C ASP A 57 5.54 -16.59 8.93
N LEU A 58 5.17 -15.89 7.84
CA LEU A 58 5.57 -16.30 6.48
C LEU A 58 7.08 -16.25 6.27
N LEU A 59 7.74 -15.21 6.78
CA LEU A 59 9.15 -14.96 6.48
C LEU A 59 10.11 -15.71 7.41
N TYR A 60 9.74 -15.90 8.67
CA TYR A 60 10.65 -16.41 9.70
C TYR A 60 10.20 -17.73 10.33
N ASN A 61 8.90 -18.04 10.33
CA ASN A 61 8.33 -19.19 11.01
C ASN A 61 7.89 -20.31 10.07
N GLY A 62 8.24 -20.22 8.77
CA GLY A 62 7.98 -21.26 7.78
C GLY A 62 6.51 -21.47 7.43
N ARG A 63 5.63 -20.50 7.72
CA ARG A 63 4.24 -20.57 7.32
C ARG A 63 4.08 -20.37 5.81
N GLU A 64 3.06 -20.98 5.24
CA GLU A 64 2.70 -20.78 3.85
C GLU A 64 1.79 -19.56 3.70
N LEU A 65 1.77 -18.97 2.49
CA LEU A 65 0.97 -17.79 2.19
C LEU A 65 -0.52 -17.98 2.54
N LYS A 66 -1.09 -19.15 2.20
CA LYS A 66 -2.49 -19.47 2.49
C LYS A 66 -2.85 -19.52 3.98
N GLU A 67 -1.86 -19.76 4.86
CA GLU A 67 -2.09 -19.84 6.30
C GLU A 67 -2.15 -18.45 6.97
N ILE A 68 -1.58 -17.44 6.33
CA ILE A 68 -1.54 -16.06 6.84
C ILE A 68 -2.60 -15.15 6.23
N ILE A 69 -3.36 -15.65 5.24
CA ILE A 69 -4.49 -14.93 4.67
C ILE A 69 -5.65 -14.98 5.66
N CYS A 70 -6.21 -13.81 5.97
CA CYS A 70 -7.38 -13.65 6.82
C CYS A 70 -8.58 -13.20 6.00
N GLU A 71 -9.78 -13.59 6.43
CA GLU A 71 -11.03 -13.08 5.87
C GLU A 71 -11.43 -11.78 6.57
N GLY A 72 -11.75 -10.78 5.80
CA GLY A 72 -12.31 -9.50 6.21
C GLY A 72 -13.78 -9.35 5.79
N PRO A 73 -14.34 -8.15 5.93
CA PRO A 73 -15.72 -7.86 5.52
C PRO A 73 -15.91 -7.99 4.00
N GLU A 74 -17.15 -8.22 3.56
CA GLU A 74 -17.55 -8.30 2.14
C GLU A 74 -16.79 -9.38 1.33
N GLY A 75 -16.23 -10.39 1.98
CA GLY A 75 -15.43 -11.42 1.32
C GLY A 75 -14.03 -10.99 0.88
N ILE A 76 -13.57 -9.81 1.35
CA ILE A 76 -12.19 -9.35 1.14
C ILE A 76 -11.25 -10.24 1.95
N GLN A 77 -10.15 -10.61 1.35
CA GLN A 77 -9.03 -11.23 2.06
C GLN A 77 -7.97 -10.20 2.39
N PHE A 78 -7.24 -10.41 3.47
CA PHE A 78 -6.11 -9.53 3.80
C PHE A 78 -4.96 -10.30 4.47
N ILE A 79 -3.77 -9.73 4.36
CA ILE A 79 -2.56 -10.20 5.01
C ILE A 79 -2.08 -9.06 5.91
N SER A 80 -1.97 -9.34 7.20
CA SER A 80 -1.47 -8.37 8.17
C SER A 80 0.04 -8.23 8.09
N GLY A 81 0.52 -6.98 8.12
CA GLY A 81 1.93 -6.65 8.27
C GLY A 81 2.51 -7.00 9.64
N GLY A 82 1.62 -7.25 10.62
CA GLY A 82 2.01 -7.50 12.01
C GLY A 82 2.28 -6.22 12.78
N SER A 83 1.60 -6.07 13.92
CA SER A 83 1.74 -4.91 14.80
C SER A 83 2.79 -5.15 15.88
N GLY A 84 3.65 -4.15 16.13
CA GLY A 84 4.62 -4.18 17.24
C GLY A 84 5.83 -5.11 17.06
N ILE A 85 6.08 -5.61 15.84
CA ILE A 85 7.21 -6.49 15.55
C ILE A 85 8.37 -5.65 15.04
N ALA A 86 9.32 -5.32 15.91
CA ALA A 86 10.47 -4.46 15.60
C ALA A 86 11.29 -4.95 14.39
N ASN A 87 11.37 -6.25 14.16
CA ASN A 87 12.12 -6.82 13.04
C ASN A 87 11.46 -6.55 11.67
N LEU A 88 10.14 -6.33 11.62
CA LEU A 88 9.43 -6.02 10.38
C LEU A 88 9.60 -4.56 9.94
N ALA A 89 9.77 -3.64 10.90
CA ALA A 89 9.98 -2.22 10.61
C ALA A 89 11.31 -1.94 9.87
N ASN A 90 12.25 -2.86 9.90
CA ASN A 90 13.60 -2.73 9.36
C ASN A 90 13.88 -3.69 8.20
N PHE A 91 12.87 -4.04 7.40
CA PHE A 91 13.11 -4.87 6.23
C PHE A 91 14.14 -4.22 5.31
N ASP A 92 15.17 -5.00 5.00
CA ASP A 92 16.10 -4.63 3.95
C ASP A 92 15.48 -4.87 2.55
N LYS A 93 16.13 -4.31 1.56
CA LYS A 93 15.67 -4.39 0.15
C LYS A 93 15.51 -5.85 -0.33
N GLU A 94 16.37 -6.76 0.09
CA GLU A 94 16.33 -8.17 -0.31
C GLU A 94 15.15 -8.91 0.33
N GLN A 95 14.84 -8.61 1.59
CA GLN A 95 13.68 -9.18 2.28
C GLN A 95 12.37 -8.73 1.63
N VAL A 96 12.28 -7.44 1.26
CA VAL A 96 11.11 -6.92 0.54
C VAL A 96 10.97 -7.59 -0.83
N LYS A 97 12.05 -7.76 -1.59
CA LYS A 97 12.01 -8.47 -2.88
C LYS A 97 11.56 -9.93 -2.73
N ARG A 98 12.04 -10.64 -1.70
CA ARG A 98 11.58 -12.00 -1.41
C ARG A 98 10.08 -12.03 -1.10
N LEU A 99 9.59 -11.05 -0.35
CA LEU A 99 8.17 -10.90 -0.06
C LEU A 99 7.38 -10.64 -1.35
N ILE A 100 7.80 -9.70 -2.18
CA ILE A 100 7.17 -9.40 -3.47
C ILE A 100 7.09 -10.65 -4.34
N ASN A 101 8.17 -11.42 -4.44
CA ASN A 101 8.18 -12.66 -5.19
C ASN A 101 7.18 -13.70 -4.66
N LYS A 102 7.02 -13.81 -3.34
CA LYS A 102 5.99 -14.66 -2.74
C LYS A 102 4.57 -14.14 -3.01
N MET A 103 4.40 -12.81 -3.06
CA MET A 103 3.10 -12.19 -3.32
C MET A 103 2.60 -12.41 -4.76
N THR A 104 3.46 -12.79 -5.71
CA THR A 104 3.00 -13.19 -7.06
C THR A 104 2.05 -14.39 -7.03
N GLU A 105 2.08 -15.19 -5.97
CA GLU A 105 1.12 -16.27 -5.77
C GLU A 105 -0.31 -15.75 -5.53
N LEU A 106 -0.47 -14.54 -5.02
CA LEU A 106 -1.79 -13.90 -4.81
C LEU A 106 -2.51 -13.66 -6.14
N GLU A 107 -1.79 -13.48 -7.24
CA GLU A 107 -2.38 -13.30 -8.58
C GLU A 107 -3.18 -14.53 -9.05
N LYS A 108 -2.94 -15.69 -8.42
CA LYS A 108 -3.69 -16.92 -8.72
C LYS A 108 -5.02 -17.02 -7.99
N ILE A 109 -5.21 -16.23 -6.93
CA ILE A 109 -6.37 -16.32 -6.03
C ILE A 109 -7.18 -15.02 -5.96
N ALA A 110 -6.64 -13.92 -6.48
CA ALA A 110 -7.30 -12.61 -6.45
C ALA A 110 -7.25 -11.92 -7.82
N ASP A 111 -8.38 -11.31 -8.21
CA ASP A 111 -8.44 -10.42 -9.38
C ASP A 111 -7.67 -9.13 -9.13
N ILE A 112 -7.66 -8.66 -7.87
CA ILE A 112 -7.05 -7.40 -7.46
C ILE A 112 -6.26 -7.60 -6.16
N VAL A 113 -5.01 -7.17 -6.18
CA VAL A 113 -4.15 -7.08 -4.99
C VAL A 113 -3.90 -5.61 -4.71
N ILE A 114 -4.24 -5.14 -3.50
CA ILE A 114 -3.97 -3.79 -3.01
C ILE A 114 -2.85 -3.88 -1.99
N ILE A 115 -1.77 -3.13 -2.20
CA ILE A 115 -0.66 -3.02 -1.25
C ILE A 115 -0.80 -1.68 -0.52
N ASP A 116 -1.18 -1.72 0.76
CA ASP A 116 -1.23 -0.54 1.64
C ASP A 116 0.17 -0.32 2.23
N THR A 117 0.97 0.56 1.64
CA THR A 117 2.38 0.75 2.02
C THR A 117 2.50 1.60 3.30
N GLY A 118 3.67 1.64 3.90
CA GLY A 118 4.01 2.71 4.84
C GLY A 118 4.04 4.09 4.18
N ALA A 119 4.14 5.16 4.97
CA ALA A 119 4.31 6.51 4.46
C ALA A 119 5.78 6.85 4.21
N GLY A 120 6.04 7.78 3.29
CA GLY A 120 7.37 8.33 3.01
C GLY A 120 8.17 7.55 1.98
N ILE A 121 9.50 7.73 2.00
CA ILE A 121 10.44 7.27 0.96
C ILE A 121 11.34 6.13 1.44
N ASN A 122 10.88 5.33 2.40
CA ASN A 122 11.65 4.20 2.90
C ASN A 122 11.94 3.18 1.78
N PRO A 123 13.07 2.47 1.83
CA PRO A 123 13.43 1.48 0.81
C PRO A 123 12.34 0.44 0.55
N SER A 124 11.65 -0.04 1.60
CA SER A 124 10.53 -0.98 1.46
C SER A 124 9.36 -0.40 0.68
N VAL A 125 8.98 0.85 0.96
CA VAL A 125 7.93 1.55 0.20
C VAL A 125 8.31 1.65 -1.27
N MET A 126 9.53 2.11 -1.57
CA MET A 126 10.01 2.28 -2.93
C MET A 126 10.01 0.96 -3.73
N GLU A 127 10.42 -0.16 -3.12
CA GLU A 127 10.39 -1.48 -3.79
C GLU A 127 8.95 -1.91 -4.14
N PHE A 128 7.97 -1.67 -3.26
CA PHE A 128 6.57 -1.95 -3.58
C PHE A 128 6.05 -1.08 -4.73
N LEU A 129 6.39 0.21 -4.75
CA LEU A 129 5.97 1.13 -5.81
C LEU A 129 6.57 0.74 -7.17
N ILE A 130 7.86 0.39 -7.21
CA ILE A 130 8.54 -0.02 -8.44
C ILE A 130 7.98 -1.35 -8.95
N SER A 131 7.57 -2.24 -8.06
CA SER A 131 7.06 -3.56 -8.42
C SER A 131 5.58 -3.57 -8.78
N SER A 132 4.87 -2.46 -8.58
CA SER A 132 3.44 -2.36 -8.85
C SER A 132 3.17 -1.66 -10.19
N PRO A 133 2.31 -2.22 -11.07
CA PRO A 133 1.96 -1.58 -12.34
C PRO A 133 1.14 -0.30 -12.15
N GLU A 134 0.39 -0.20 -11.05
CA GLU A 134 -0.38 1.00 -10.71
C GLU A 134 -0.03 1.48 -9.30
N THR A 135 0.14 2.78 -9.15
CA THR A 135 0.36 3.46 -7.86
C THR A 135 -0.72 4.51 -7.64
N ILE A 136 -1.32 4.53 -6.45
CA ILE A 136 -2.22 5.58 -6.00
C ILE A 136 -1.51 6.38 -4.91
N LEU A 137 -1.20 7.63 -5.20
CA LEU A 137 -0.66 8.59 -4.23
C LEU A 137 -1.81 9.29 -3.52
N VAL A 138 -1.94 9.09 -2.21
CA VAL A 138 -2.90 9.82 -1.37
C VAL A 138 -2.21 11.01 -0.73
N THR A 139 -2.76 12.19 -0.93
CA THR A 139 -2.22 13.45 -0.39
C THR A 139 -3.35 14.35 0.12
N THR A 140 -3.00 15.36 0.93
CA THR A 140 -3.94 16.35 1.47
C THR A 140 -3.45 17.77 1.15
N PRO A 141 -4.30 18.81 1.24
CA PRO A 141 -3.91 20.21 0.99
C PRO A 141 -2.89 20.76 1.99
N GLU A 142 -2.62 20.06 3.09
CA GLU A 142 -1.63 20.48 4.07
C GLU A 142 -0.25 20.69 3.44
N PRO A 143 0.44 21.82 3.68
CA PRO A 143 1.73 22.13 3.06
C PRO A 143 2.77 21.03 3.22
N THR A 144 2.85 20.41 4.40
CA THR A 144 3.77 19.30 4.67
C THR A 144 3.43 18.06 3.86
N SER A 145 2.14 17.73 3.70
CA SER A 145 1.69 16.61 2.86
C SER A 145 2.06 16.81 1.40
N VAL A 146 1.92 18.05 0.88
CA VAL A 146 2.30 18.39 -0.50
C VAL A 146 3.81 18.24 -0.69
N THR A 147 4.61 18.80 0.23
CA THR A 147 6.08 18.71 0.18
C THR A 147 6.56 17.27 0.22
N ASP A 148 6.01 16.46 1.13
CA ASP A 148 6.40 15.06 1.28
C ASP A 148 5.96 14.22 0.07
N SER A 149 4.78 14.53 -0.49
CA SER A 149 4.30 13.89 -1.74
C SER A 149 5.19 14.22 -2.93
N TYR A 150 5.62 15.47 -3.05
CA TYR A 150 6.57 15.87 -4.09
C TYR A 150 7.91 15.16 -3.93
N ALA A 151 8.44 15.07 -2.71
CA ALA A 151 9.67 14.35 -2.42
C ALA A 151 9.57 12.87 -2.81
N LEU A 152 8.43 12.21 -2.51
CA LEU A 152 8.17 10.84 -2.89
C LEU A 152 8.15 10.67 -4.43
N LEU A 153 7.40 11.50 -5.15
CA LEU A 153 7.33 11.46 -6.61
C LEU A 153 8.70 11.68 -7.25
N LYS A 154 9.46 12.64 -6.74
CA LYS A 154 10.82 12.91 -7.21
C LYS A 154 11.75 11.73 -6.96
N ALA A 155 11.74 11.15 -5.76
CA ALA A 155 12.55 9.98 -5.44
C ALA A 155 12.17 8.81 -6.36
N LEU A 156 10.88 8.58 -6.59
CA LEU A 156 10.39 7.52 -7.46
C LEU A 156 10.84 7.73 -8.91
N SER A 157 10.75 8.95 -9.44
CA SER A 157 11.19 9.28 -10.81
C SER A 157 12.69 9.11 -11.03
N MET A 158 13.51 9.19 -9.98
CA MET A 158 14.97 9.03 -10.03
C MET A 158 15.43 7.59 -9.78
N THR A 159 14.51 6.69 -9.40
CA THR A 159 14.87 5.31 -9.04
C THR A 159 15.00 4.45 -10.30
N GLU A 160 16.12 3.76 -10.42
CA GLU A 160 16.31 2.72 -11.45
C GLU A 160 15.19 1.66 -11.34
N GLY A 161 14.61 1.27 -12.47
CA GLY A 161 13.51 0.32 -12.51
C GLY A 161 12.13 0.97 -12.55
N PHE A 162 11.97 2.22 -12.10
CA PHE A 162 10.77 3.02 -12.39
C PHE A 162 10.88 3.69 -13.77
N GLN A 163 12.06 4.22 -14.10
CA GLN A 163 12.35 4.76 -15.42
C GLN A 163 12.25 3.66 -16.48
N GLY A 164 11.29 3.79 -17.39
CA GLY A 164 11.06 2.84 -18.49
C GLY A 164 10.01 1.75 -18.23
N LYS A 165 9.43 1.66 -17.04
CA LYS A 165 8.22 0.87 -16.79
C LYS A 165 6.97 1.70 -17.09
N ASN A 166 5.95 1.08 -17.69
CA ASN A 166 4.62 1.66 -17.87
C ASN A 166 3.85 1.71 -16.52
N THR A 167 4.46 2.28 -15.48
CA THR A 167 3.81 2.44 -14.17
C THR A 167 3.00 3.72 -14.21
N THR A 168 1.70 3.60 -13.98
CA THR A 168 0.80 4.75 -13.88
C THR A 168 0.70 5.21 -12.44
N VAL A 169 0.99 6.48 -12.18
CA VAL A 169 0.75 7.11 -10.89
C VAL A 169 -0.52 7.92 -10.96
N LYS A 170 -1.52 7.53 -10.16
CA LYS A 170 -2.79 8.25 -9.97
C LYS A 170 -2.75 8.99 -8.64
N MET A 171 -3.43 10.11 -8.52
CA MET A 171 -3.48 10.88 -7.28
C MET A 171 -4.91 10.93 -6.72
N ILE A 172 -5.02 10.76 -5.41
CA ILE A 172 -6.21 11.06 -4.64
C ILE A 172 -5.93 12.27 -3.75
N ALA A 173 -6.61 13.37 -4.04
CA ALA A 173 -6.65 14.55 -3.18
C ALA A 173 -7.67 14.30 -2.07
N ASN A 174 -7.22 13.94 -0.88
CA ASN A 174 -8.08 13.66 0.27
C ASN A 174 -8.23 14.89 1.17
N ARG A 175 -9.34 14.97 1.92
CA ARG A 175 -9.65 16.08 2.84
C ARG A 175 -9.68 17.44 2.16
N VAL A 176 -10.03 17.50 0.89
CA VAL A 176 -10.26 18.74 0.16
C VAL A 176 -11.66 19.28 0.46
N SER A 177 -11.81 20.59 0.47
CA SER A 177 -13.09 21.27 0.68
C SER A 177 -13.99 21.18 -0.55
N ASP A 178 -13.38 21.18 -1.73
CA ASP A 178 -14.08 21.12 -3.02
C ASP A 178 -13.17 20.60 -4.15
N ALA A 179 -13.75 20.44 -5.34
CA ALA A 179 -13.04 19.96 -6.53
C ALA A 179 -11.96 20.94 -7.01
N GLY A 180 -12.12 22.26 -6.78
CA GLY A 180 -11.15 23.30 -7.14
C GLY A 180 -9.86 23.16 -6.33
N GLU A 181 -9.97 22.94 -5.02
CA GLU A 181 -8.82 22.68 -4.15
C GLU A 181 -8.10 21.40 -4.57
N GLY A 182 -8.85 20.34 -4.90
CA GLY A 182 -8.27 19.09 -5.41
C GLY A 182 -7.50 19.30 -6.73
N LYS A 183 -8.04 20.08 -7.65
CA LYS A 183 -7.39 20.42 -8.91
C LYS A 183 -6.11 21.24 -8.68
N ASN A 184 -6.15 22.25 -7.83
CA ASN A 184 -4.99 23.04 -7.47
C ASN A 184 -3.88 22.19 -6.84
N LEU A 185 -4.25 21.22 -6.01
CA LEU A 185 -3.31 20.27 -5.41
C LEU A 185 -2.64 19.39 -6.48
N TYR A 186 -3.41 18.89 -7.44
CA TYR A 186 -2.89 18.11 -8.55
C TYR A 186 -1.91 18.93 -9.40
N GLU A 187 -2.26 20.15 -9.76
CA GLU A 187 -1.41 21.04 -10.57
C GLU A 187 -0.06 21.32 -9.90
N LYS A 188 -0.03 21.44 -8.57
CA LYS A 188 1.22 21.64 -7.81
C LYS A 188 2.15 20.42 -7.82
N LEU A 189 1.60 19.21 -7.95
CA LEU A 189 2.36 17.97 -7.91
C LEU A 189 2.73 17.44 -9.29
N SER A 190 2.06 17.91 -10.35
CA SER A 190 2.30 17.50 -11.74
C SER A 190 3.31 18.37 -12.49
N MET A 191 3.89 19.38 -11.82
CA MET A 191 5.02 20.17 -12.33
C MET A 191 6.31 19.39 -12.08
#